data_f24d2cf3d1a77218334d41dc0faa47af
#
_entry.id   f24d2cf3d1a77218334d41dc0faa47af
#
_cell.length_a   1.000
_cell.length_b   1.000
_cell.length_c   1.000
_cell.angle_alpha   90.00
_cell.angle_beta   90.00
_cell.angle_gamma   90.00
#
_symmetry.space_group_name_H-M   'P 1'
#
loop_
_entity.id
_entity.type
_entity.pdbx_description
1 polymer ?
#
loop_
_entity_poly.entity_id
_entity_poly.type
_entity_poly.pdbx_seq_one_letter_code
_entity_poly.pdbx_strand_id
1 'polypeptide(L)'
;MAAGGAGGNSGKTYSFKVVLLGEGCVGKTSLVLRYCENKFNDKHITTLQASFLTKKLNITGRRVNLAIWDTAGQERFHALGPIYYRDSNGAILVYDITDEDSFQKVKNWVKELRKMLGNEICLCIVGNKIDLDKDRHVSVEEAESYAESVGAKHYHTSAKLNKGIEELFLDLCKRMMETAQAEERLKGNGASQSASSRRGVQIVDDEPQATPAGGCCSSG
;
A
#
# COMPACT_ATOMS: atom_id res chain seq x y z
N MET A 1 5.59 -18.33 -48.15
CA MET A 1 6.21 -18.44 -46.82
C MET A 1 6.21 -17.05 -46.20
N ALA A 2 5.26 -16.75 -45.35
CA ALA A 2 5.15 -15.47 -44.65
C ALA A 2 5.28 -15.78 -43.15
N ALA A 3 6.41 -15.38 -42.56
CA ALA A 3 6.64 -15.47 -41.14
C ALA A 3 5.86 -14.36 -40.44
N GLY A 4 4.80 -14.72 -39.76
CA GLY A 4 4.05 -13.82 -38.91
C GLY A 4 4.87 -13.50 -37.65
N GLY A 5 5.33 -12.26 -37.56
CA GLY A 5 5.92 -11.71 -36.34
C GLY A 5 4.85 -11.61 -35.24
N ALA A 6 4.96 -12.42 -34.20
CA ALA A 6 4.20 -12.27 -32.99
C ALA A 6 4.68 -11.00 -32.27
N GLY A 7 3.96 -9.90 -32.46
CA GLY A 7 4.13 -8.69 -31.68
C GLY A 7 3.79 -8.99 -30.22
N GLY A 8 4.82 -9.13 -29.38
CA GLY A 8 4.68 -9.26 -27.94
C GLY A 8 4.00 -8.01 -27.40
N ASN A 9 2.75 -8.14 -27.01
CA ASN A 9 2.03 -7.13 -26.28
C ASN A 9 2.70 -7.03 -24.90
N SER A 10 3.69 -6.15 -24.77
CA SER A 10 4.36 -5.81 -23.52
C SER A 10 3.30 -5.22 -22.59
N GLY A 11 2.68 -6.07 -21.78
CA GLY A 11 1.64 -5.67 -20.83
C GLY A 11 2.19 -4.58 -19.92
N LYS A 12 1.46 -3.46 -19.83
CA LYS A 12 1.79 -2.32 -18.98
C LYS A 12 2.03 -2.76 -17.54
N THR A 13 3.10 -2.27 -16.94
CA THR A 13 3.45 -2.54 -15.54
C THR A 13 3.06 -1.35 -14.67
N TYR A 14 2.34 -1.60 -13.58
CA TYR A 14 2.00 -0.62 -12.56
C TYR A 14 2.82 -0.88 -11.30
N SER A 15 3.31 0.19 -10.69
CA SER A 15 4.01 0.12 -9.40
C SER A 15 3.28 1.01 -8.41
N PHE A 16 2.79 0.41 -7.33
CA PHE A 16 2.00 1.10 -6.32
C PHE A 16 2.64 0.98 -4.94
N LYS A 17 2.58 2.08 -4.20
CA LYS A 17 2.91 2.13 -2.78
C LYS A 17 1.62 2.09 -1.96
N VAL A 18 1.55 1.14 -1.02
CA VAL A 18 0.46 0.97 -0.07
C VAL A 18 1.00 1.04 1.34
N VAL A 19 0.37 1.83 2.18
CA VAL A 19 0.71 1.96 3.60
C VAL A 19 -0.34 1.30 4.46
N LEU A 20 0.09 0.60 5.52
CA LEU A 20 -0.79 0.07 6.56
C LEU A 20 -0.73 0.98 7.78
N LEU A 21 -1.89 1.40 8.25
CA LEU A 21 -2.06 2.25 9.41
C LEU A 21 -3.06 1.62 10.38
N GLY A 22 -2.95 1.94 11.63
CA GLY A 22 -3.81 1.44 12.70
C GLY A 22 -3.08 1.34 14.02
N GLU A 23 -3.81 1.14 15.08
CA GLU A 23 -3.29 1.00 16.45
C GLU A 23 -2.41 -0.23 16.60
N GLY A 24 -1.66 -0.30 17.69
CA GLY A 24 -0.90 -1.50 18.05
C GLY A 24 -1.82 -2.71 18.24
N CYS A 25 -1.35 -3.90 17.93
CA CYS A 25 -2.04 -5.17 18.14
C CYS A 25 -3.32 -5.41 17.30
N VAL A 26 -3.70 -4.53 16.38
CA VAL A 26 -4.86 -4.76 15.50
C VAL A 26 -4.61 -5.82 14.42
N GLY A 27 -3.35 -6.22 14.23
CA GLY A 27 -2.96 -7.29 13.32
C GLY A 27 -2.49 -6.83 11.92
N LYS A 28 -1.98 -5.60 11.77
CA LYS A 28 -1.41 -5.11 10.51
C LYS A 28 -0.33 -6.01 9.96
N THR A 29 0.68 -6.30 10.74
CA THR A 29 1.78 -7.18 10.37
C THR A 29 1.29 -8.58 10.04
N SER A 30 0.33 -9.11 10.81
CA SER A 30 -0.26 -10.42 10.56
C SER A 30 -0.99 -10.48 9.21
N LEU A 31 -1.71 -9.41 8.83
CA LEU A 31 -2.37 -9.30 7.53
C LEU A 31 -1.36 -9.34 6.38
N VAL A 32 -0.29 -8.56 6.47
CA VAL A 32 0.73 -8.49 5.42
C VAL A 32 1.50 -9.79 5.30
N LEU A 33 1.91 -10.39 6.40
CA LEU A 33 2.59 -11.69 6.40
C LEU A 33 1.69 -12.81 5.87
N ARG A 34 0.41 -12.79 6.21
CA ARG A 34 -0.56 -13.74 5.64
C ARG A 34 -0.67 -13.56 4.12
N TYR A 35 -0.78 -12.31 3.66
CA TYR A 35 -0.91 -12.03 2.23
C TYR A 35 0.35 -12.33 1.44
N CYS A 36 1.51 -11.89 1.90
CA CYS A 36 2.77 -12.02 1.17
C CYS A 36 3.42 -13.39 1.29
N GLU A 37 3.34 -14.00 2.48
CA GLU A 37 4.12 -15.20 2.82
C GLU A 37 3.25 -16.40 3.25
N ASN A 38 1.93 -16.21 3.32
CA ASN A 38 0.98 -17.20 3.85
C ASN A 38 1.33 -17.70 5.26
N LYS A 39 1.88 -16.82 6.09
CA LYS A 39 2.29 -17.09 7.47
C LYS A 39 1.37 -16.39 8.47
N PHE A 40 1.13 -17.06 9.58
CA PHE A 40 0.43 -16.49 10.75
C PHE A 40 1.09 -17.01 12.02
N ASN A 41 1.24 -16.11 13.00
CA ASN A 41 1.76 -16.44 14.32
C ASN A 41 0.76 -15.95 15.37
N ASP A 42 0.26 -16.88 16.21
CA ASP A 42 -0.66 -16.56 17.30
C ASP A 42 -0.01 -15.76 18.44
N LYS A 43 1.31 -15.72 18.51
CA LYS A 43 2.02 -14.91 19.49
C LYS A 43 1.99 -13.44 19.09
N HIS A 44 1.49 -12.60 19.98
CA HIS A 44 1.55 -11.14 19.77
C HIS A 44 3.00 -10.68 19.81
N ILE A 45 3.56 -10.45 18.62
CA ILE A 45 4.87 -9.82 18.49
C ILE A 45 4.61 -8.37 18.10
N THR A 46 4.97 -7.45 18.99
CA THR A 46 4.89 -6.01 18.68
C THR A 46 5.89 -5.69 17.58
N THR A 47 5.43 -5.09 16.50
CA THR A 47 6.29 -4.59 15.44
C THR A 47 7.05 -3.38 15.94
N LEU A 48 8.36 -3.50 16.07
CA LEU A 48 9.22 -2.45 16.63
C LEU A 48 9.73 -1.47 15.57
N GLN A 49 9.73 -1.89 14.30
CA GLN A 49 10.24 -1.11 13.19
C GLN A 49 9.27 -1.19 12.01
N ALA A 50 9.20 -0.12 11.22
CA ALA A 50 8.52 -0.17 9.94
C ALA A 50 9.18 -1.24 9.06
N SER A 51 8.38 -2.06 8.43
CA SER A 51 8.83 -3.08 7.49
C SER A 51 8.31 -2.80 6.09
N PHE A 52 9.04 -3.29 5.12
CA PHE A 52 8.74 -3.14 3.71
C PHE A 52 8.66 -4.52 3.07
N LEU A 53 7.53 -4.80 2.44
CA LEU A 53 7.30 -6.05 1.72
C LEU A 53 6.85 -5.74 0.30
N THR A 54 7.28 -6.56 -0.64
CA THR A 54 6.88 -6.43 -2.05
C THR A 54 6.12 -7.66 -2.50
N LYS A 55 5.12 -7.46 -3.35
CA LYS A 55 4.41 -8.53 -4.02
C LYS A 55 4.17 -8.18 -5.49
N LYS A 56 4.44 -9.12 -6.36
CA LYS A 56 4.17 -9.01 -7.80
C LYS A 56 2.90 -9.77 -8.14
N LEU A 57 2.00 -9.10 -8.83
CA LEU A 57 0.71 -9.64 -9.23
C LEU A 57 0.50 -9.50 -10.73
N ASN A 58 -0.34 -10.35 -11.29
CA ASN A 58 -0.86 -10.18 -12.64
C ASN A 58 -2.39 -10.05 -12.55
N ILE A 59 -2.90 -8.89 -12.90
CA ILE A 59 -4.33 -8.58 -12.83
C ILE A 59 -4.80 -8.21 -14.23
N THR A 60 -5.69 -9.03 -14.80
CA THR A 60 -6.25 -8.84 -16.15
C THR A 60 -5.18 -8.63 -17.23
N GLY A 61 -4.10 -9.43 -17.19
CA GLY A 61 -2.99 -9.32 -18.14
C GLY A 61 -2.02 -8.17 -17.89
N ARG A 62 -2.16 -7.42 -16.81
CA ARG A 62 -1.28 -6.31 -16.44
C ARG A 62 -0.45 -6.69 -15.23
N ARG A 63 0.83 -6.32 -15.26
CA ARG A 63 1.74 -6.55 -14.15
C ARG A 63 1.56 -5.45 -13.10
N VAL A 64 1.45 -5.84 -11.84
CA VAL A 64 1.33 -4.93 -10.71
C VAL A 64 2.41 -5.27 -9.69
N ASN A 65 3.24 -4.29 -9.36
CA ASN A 65 4.22 -4.38 -8.29
C ASN A 65 3.67 -3.61 -7.09
N LEU A 66 3.38 -4.32 -6.00
CA LEU A 66 2.98 -3.71 -4.74
C LEU A 66 4.18 -3.56 -3.82
N ALA A 67 4.39 -2.34 -3.34
CA ALA A 67 5.27 -2.02 -2.24
C ALA A 67 4.40 -1.75 -1.01
N ILE A 68 4.44 -2.65 -0.03
CA ILE A 68 3.61 -2.60 1.16
C ILE A 68 4.47 -2.14 2.33
N TRP A 69 4.08 -1.01 2.93
CA TRP A 69 4.76 -0.42 4.07
C TRP A 69 3.96 -0.69 5.33
N ASP A 70 4.48 -1.59 6.17
CA ASP A 70 3.92 -1.91 7.47
C ASP A 70 4.54 -1.04 8.56
N THR A 71 3.72 -0.44 9.41
CA THR A 71 4.20 0.34 10.55
C THR A 71 4.11 -0.43 11.84
N ALA A 72 5.00 -0.11 12.77
CA ALA A 72 4.74 -0.37 14.18
C ALA A 72 3.56 0.52 14.62
N GLY A 73 2.50 -0.09 15.14
CA GLY A 73 1.25 0.59 15.50
C GLY A 73 1.37 1.47 16.74
N GLN A 74 2.38 2.32 16.84
CA GLN A 74 2.58 3.20 17.98
C GLN A 74 2.65 4.66 17.56
N GLU A 75 2.17 5.53 18.41
CA GLU A 75 2.15 6.99 18.36
C GLU A 75 3.50 7.65 18.03
N ARG A 76 4.60 6.89 18.11
CA ARG A 76 5.96 7.34 17.80
C ARG A 76 6.15 7.75 16.33
N PHE A 77 5.22 7.34 15.46
CA PHE A 77 5.30 7.62 14.01
C PHE A 77 4.64 8.91 13.59
N HIS A 78 3.95 9.63 14.47
CA HIS A 78 3.45 10.97 14.13
C HIS A 78 4.59 11.89 13.65
N ALA A 79 5.79 11.72 14.16
CA ALA A 79 6.97 12.48 13.72
C ALA A 79 7.51 12.04 12.35
N LEU A 80 7.29 10.78 11.94
CA LEU A 80 7.72 10.22 10.65
C LEU A 80 6.57 10.10 9.65
N GLY A 81 5.34 10.41 10.08
CA GLY A 81 4.11 10.20 9.34
C GLY A 81 4.14 10.75 7.91
N PRO A 82 4.45 12.02 7.68
CA PRO A 82 4.43 12.59 6.33
C PRO A 82 5.42 11.92 5.37
N ILE A 83 6.59 11.51 5.85
CA ILE A 83 7.60 10.81 5.04
C ILE A 83 7.12 9.41 4.72
N TYR A 84 6.44 8.77 5.67
CA TYR A 84 5.99 7.39 5.56
C TYR A 84 4.88 7.20 4.52
N TYR A 85 3.83 8.03 4.54
CA TYR A 85 2.72 7.91 3.59
C TYR A 85 2.81 8.82 2.36
N ARG A 86 3.88 9.59 2.24
CA ARG A 86 4.14 10.41 1.06
C ARG A 86 4.17 9.53 -0.20
N ASP A 87 3.57 10.04 -1.26
CA ASP A 87 3.48 9.37 -2.57
C ASP A 87 2.79 8.00 -2.54
N SER A 88 1.97 7.73 -1.53
CA SER A 88 1.18 6.50 -1.46
C SER A 88 0.01 6.54 -2.42
N ASN A 89 -0.23 5.42 -3.10
CA ASN A 89 -1.37 5.24 -4.01
C ASN A 89 -2.59 4.69 -3.27
N GLY A 90 -2.35 3.92 -2.21
CA GLY A 90 -3.38 3.34 -1.37
C GLY A 90 -3.00 3.31 0.10
N ALA A 91 -3.98 3.28 0.97
CA ALA A 91 -3.81 3.10 2.39
C ALA A 91 -4.83 2.09 2.93
N ILE A 92 -4.35 1.20 3.76
CA ILE A 92 -5.13 0.20 4.47
C ILE A 92 -5.14 0.59 5.95
N LEU A 93 -6.30 0.98 6.46
CA LEU A 93 -6.49 1.38 7.85
C LEU A 93 -7.18 0.23 8.58
N VAL A 94 -6.45 -0.37 9.52
CA VAL A 94 -6.87 -1.59 10.21
C VAL A 94 -7.31 -1.26 11.62
N TYR A 95 -8.45 -1.83 12.02
CA TYR A 95 -8.91 -1.85 13.40
C TYR A 95 -9.24 -3.29 13.82
N ASP A 96 -9.28 -3.52 15.11
CA ASP A 96 -9.72 -4.76 15.72
C ASP A 96 -11.24 -4.66 16.00
N ILE A 97 -12.04 -5.58 15.51
CA ILE A 97 -13.49 -5.54 15.72
C ILE A 97 -13.92 -5.64 17.18
N THR A 98 -13.02 -6.10 18.05
CA THR A 98 -13.22 -6.22 19.49
C THR A 98 -12.81 -4.97 20.28
N ASP A 99 -12.19 -3.99 19.60
CA ASP A 99 -11.63 -2.79 20.21
C ASP A 99 -12.15 -1.52 19.53
N GLU A 100 -13.12 -0.88 20.17
CA GLU A 100 -13.73 0.35 19.67
C GLU A 100 -12.72 1.51 19.59
N ASP A 101 -11.78 1.59 20.53
CA ASP A 101 -10.75 2.63 20.51
C ASP A 101 -9.88 2.53 19.25
N SER A 102 -9.56 1.32 18.81
CA SER A 102 -8.83 1.10 17.56
C SER A 102 -9.59 1.61 16.34
N PHE A 103 -10.92 1.53 16.35
CA PHE A 103 -11.75 2.09 15.30
C PHE A 103 -11.80 3.63 15.34
N GLN A 104 -11.85 4.24 16.52
CA GLN A 104 -11.76 5.71 16.66
C GLN A 104 -10.41 6.24 16.15
N LYS A 105 -9.31 5.51 16.37
CA LYS A 105 -7.99 5.84 15.82
C LYS A 105 -7.98 5.80 14.29
N VAL A 106 -8.67 4.86 13.67
CA VAL A 106 -8.85 4.83 12.21
C VAL A 106 -9.48 6.12 11.70
N LYS A 107 -10.50 6.64 12.38
CA LYS A 107 -11.14 7.91 12.01
C LYS A 107 -10.16 9.08 12.02
N ASN A 108 -9.24 9.11 12.99
CA ASN A 108 -8.20 10.14 13.07
C ASN A 108 -7.19 10.00 11.92
N TRP A 109 -6.77 8.78 11.59
CA TRP A 109 -5.87 8.51 10.47
C TRP A 109 -6.48 8.89 9.12
N VAL A 110 -7.76 8.65 8.91
CA VAL A 110 -8.48 9.08 7.70
C VAL A 110 -8.41 10.59 7.53
N LYS A 111 -8.66 11.35 8.60
CA LYS A 111 -8.59 12.82 8.57
C LYS A 111 -7.19 13.30 8.21
N GLU A 112 -6.16 12.69 8.81
CA GLU A 112 -4.77 13.05 8.54
C GLU A 112 -4.36 12.75 7.09
N LEU A 113 -4.67 11.55 6.59
CA LEU A 113 -4.38 11.17 5.21
C LEU A 113 -5.09 12.07 4.20
N ARG A 114 -6.35 12.41 4.41
CA ARG A 114 -7.10 13.32 3.53
C ARG A 114 -6.51 14.72 3.53
N LYS A 115 -6.06 15.20 4.68
CA LYS A 115 -5.39 16.50 4.81
C LYS A 115 -4.04 16.52 4.08
N MET A 116 -3.27 15.46 4.15
CA MET A 116 -1.90 15.40 3.63
C MET A 116 -1.83 14.98 2.16
N LEU A 117 -2.67 14.05 1.71
CA LEU A 117 -2.61 13.42 0.40
C LEU A 117 -3.82 13.74 -0.49
N GLY A 118 -4.83 14.41 0.05
CA GLY A 118 -6.05 14.73 -0.70
C GLY A 118 -7.00 13.55 -0.88
N ASN A 119 -7.86 13.63 -1.89
CA ASN A 119 -8.94 12.65 -2.12
C ASN A 119 -8.58 11.55 -3.13
N GLU A 120 -7.43 11.63 -3.76
CA GLU A 120 -7.02 10.71 -4.82
C GLU A 120 -6.48 9.37 -4.31
N ILE A 121 -6.01 9.34 -3.06
CA ILE A 121 -5.55 8.09 -2.44
C ILE A 121 -6.71 7.10 -2.24
N CYS A 122 -6.51 5.84 -2.65
CA CYS A 122 -7.48 4.79 -2.43
C CYS A 122 -7.45 4.32 -0.98
N LEU A 123 -8.51 4.58 -0.23
CA LEU A 123 -8.64 4.17 1.18
C LEU A 123 -9.40 2.86 1.31
N CYS A 124 -8.86 1.97 2.15
CA CYS A 124 -9.53 0.77 2.63
C CYS A 124 -9.61 0.83 4.16
N ILE A 125 -10.79 0.60 4.71
CA ILE A 125 -11.01 0.45 6.15
C ILE A 125 -11.26 -1.02 6.41
N VAL A 126 -10.47 -1.63 7.29
CA VAL A 126 -10.42 -3.07 7.48
C VAL A 126 -10.71 -3.44 8.93
N GLY A 127 -11.83 -4.09 9.15
CA GLY A 127 -12.15 -4.74 10.42
C GLY A 127 -11.51 -6.13 10.45
N ASN A 128 -10.42 -6.26 11.19
CA ASN A 128 -9.68 -7.50 11.34
C ASN A 128 -10.14 -8.28 12.57
N LYS A 129 -9.74 -9.54 12.64
CA LYS A 129 -10.07 -10.50 13.70
C LYS A 129 -11.55 -10.90 13.73
N ILE A 130 -12.19 -11.03 12.56
CA ILE A 130 -13.60 -11.49 12.48
C ILE A 130 -13.81 -12.91 13.02
N ASP A 131 -12.76 -13.68 13.28
CA ASP A 131 -12.79 -14.92 14.03
C ASP A 131 -13.22 -14.72 15.48
N LEU A 132 -13.13 -13.49 16.02
CA LEU A 132 -13.58 -13.09 17.35
C LEU A 132 -14.95 -12.38 17.32
N ASP A 133 -15.82 -12.73 16.40
CA ASP A 133 -17.12 -12.06 16.19
C ASP A 133 -18.01 -12.06 17.43
N LYS A 134 -17.86 -13.06 18.30
CA LYS A 134 -18.58 -13.13 19.57
C LYS A 134 -18.23 -11.99 20.55
N ASP A 135 -17.03 -11.45 20.43
CA ASP A 135 -16.51 -10.38 21.26
C ASP A 135 -16.48 -9.04 20.51
N ARG A 136 -17.29 -8.91 19.45
CA ARG A 136 -17.39 -7.71 18.64
C ARG A 136 -17.91 -6.51 19.43
N HIS A 137 -17.20 -5.39 19.36
CA HIS A 137 -17.59 -4.10 19.92
C HIS A 137 -17.81 -3.01 18.85
N VAL A 138 -17.31 -3.22 17.64
CA VAL A 138 -17.57 -2.32 16.50
C VAL A 138 -18.59 -2.96 15.58
N SER A 139 -19.77 -2.33 15.43
CA SER A 139 -20.80 -2.86 14.56
C SER A 139 -20.43 -2.75 13.08
N VAL A 140 -20.91 -3.71 12.29
CA VAL A 140 -20.69 -3.74 10.84
C VAL A 140 -21.29 -2.50 10.19
N GLU A 141 -22.51 -2.15 10.56
CA GLU A 141 -23.27 -1.02 10.01
C GLU A 141 -22.59 0.31 10.28
N GLU A 142 -22.06 0.51 11.48
CA GLU A 142 -21.31 1.72 11.83
C GLU A 142 -20.04 1.84 10.99
N ALA A 143 -19.28 0.76 10.88
CA ALA A 143 -18.02 0.76 10.16
C ALA A 143 -18.20 0.96 8.64
N GLU A 144 -19.19 0.31 8.04
CA GLU A 144 -19.52 0.45 6.63
C GLU A 144 -20.06 1.84 6.30
N SER A 145 -20.96 2.38 7.13
CA SER A 145 -21.49 3.73 6.97
C SER A 145 -20.39 4.79 7.08
N TYR A 146 -19.48 4.62 8.03
CA TYR A 146 -18.35 5.51 8.16
C TYR A 146 -17.43 5.45 6.92
N ALA A 147 -17.09 4.25 6.45
CA ALA A 147 -16.26 4.08 5.25
C ALA A 147 -16.88 4.76 4.04
N GLU A 148 -18.17 4.58 3.80
CA GLU A 148 -18.90 5.25 2.73
C GLU A 148 -18.84 6.77 2.86
N SER A 149 -19.05 7.30 4.06
CA SER A 149 -19.04 8.75 4.33
C SER A 149 -17.71 9.43 4.00
N VAL A 150 -16.60 8.71 4.04
CA VAL A 150 -15.24 9.22 3.76
C VAL A 150 -14.69 8.78 2.40
N GLY A 151 -15.53 8.15 1.57
CA GLY A 151 -15.12 7.67 0.24
C GLY A 151 -14.12 6.51 0.29
N ALA A 152 -14.16 5.71 1.35
CA ALA A 152 -13.39 4.48 1.50
C ALA A 152 -14.26 3.25 1.28
N LYS A 153 -13.63 2.09 1.04
CA LYS A 153 -14.30 0.79 1.08
C LYS A 153 -13.99 0.08 2.38
N HIS A 154 -14.96 -0.63 2.90
CA HIS A 154 -14.83 -1.46 4.10
C HIS A 154 -14.62 -2.93 3.74
N TYR A 155 -13.77 -3.61 4.51
CA TYR A 155 -13.47 -5.04 4.37
C TYR A 155 -13.46 -5.72 5.73
N HIS A 156 -13.88 -6.98 5.72
CA HIS A 156 -13.87 -7.86 6.88
C HIS A 156 -12.78 -8.90 6.70
N THR A 157 -11.84 -8.99 7.64
CA THR A 157 -10.69 -9.89 7.52
C THR A 157 -10.41 -10.68 8.79
N SER A 158 -9.80 -11.85 8.60
CA SER A 158 -9.13 -12.59 9.66
C SER A 158 -7.78 -13.08 9.13
N ALA A 159 -6.69 -12.54 9.67
CA ALA A 159 -5.37 -13.05 9.37
C ALA A 159 -5.19 -14.48 9.88
N LYS A 160 -5.81 -14.81 11.01
CA LYS A 160 -5.80 -16.14 11.60
C LYS A 160 -6.43 -17.19 10.68
N LEU A 161 -7.64 -16.92 10.18
CA LEU A 161 -8.39 -17.83 9.32
C LEU A 161 -8.10 -17.66 7.82
N ASN A 162 -7.26 -16.70 7.45
CA ASN A 162 -6.99 -16.34 6.06
C ASN A 162 -8.26 -15.98 5.27
N LYS A 163 -9.11 -15.14 5.86
CA LYS A 163 -10.37 -14.72 5.26
C LYS A 163 -10.33 -13.24 4.85
N GLY A 164 -10.88 -12.94 3.67
CA GLY A 164 -11.07 -11.58 3.16
C GLY A 164 -9.80 -10.84 2.73
N ILE A 165 -8.62 -11.43 2.89
CA ILE A 165 -7.32 -10.76 2.65
C ILE A 165 -7.02 -10.66 1.15
N GLU A 166 -7.16 -11.73 0.40
CA GLU A 166 -6.95 -11.72 -1.06
C GLU A 166 -7.93 -10.73 -1.74
N GLU A 167 -9.19 -10.73 -1.33
CA GLU A 167 -10.22 -9.82 -1.84
C GLU A 167 -9.87 -8.36 -1.57
N LEU A 168 -9.41 -8.05 -0.35
CA LEU A 168 -8.95 -6.72 0.04
C LEU A 168 -7.87 -6.19 -0.90
N PHE A 169 -6.80 -6.94 -1.07
CA PHE A 169 -5.65 -6.50 -1.87
C PHE A 169 -5.96 -6.48 -3.37
N LEU A 170 -6.73 -7.45 -3.86
CA LEU A 170 -7.15 -7.48 -5.27
C LEU A 170 -8.02 -6.28 -5.62
N ASP A 171 -8.99 -5.97 -4.79
CA ASP A 171 -9.90 -4.85 -5.02
C ASP A 171 -9.17 -3.50 -4.90
N LEU A 172 -8.28 -3.37 -3.91
CA LEU A 172 -7.43 -2.19 -3.78
C LEU A 172 -6.55 -1.98 -5.03
N CYS A 173 -5.93 -3.03 -5.55
CA CYS A 173 -5.13 -2.96 -6.77
C CYS A 173 -5.96 -2.52 -7.97
N LYS A 174 -7.16 -3.05 -8.14
CA LYS A 174 -8.07 -2.64 -9.23
C LYS A 174 -8.43 -1.16 -9.13
N ARG A 175 -8.78 -0.69 -7.95
CA ARG A 175 -9.10 0.73 -7.70
C ARG A 175 -7.91 1.64 -7.97
N MET A 176 -6.70 1.27 -7.54
CA MET A 176 -5.49 2.04 -7.84
C MET A 176 -5.16 2.06 -9.33
N MET A 177 -5.38 0.95 -10.04
CA MET A 177 -5.20 0.89 -11.50
C MET A 177 -6.21 1.79 -12.23
N GLU A 178 -7.46 1.81 -11.80
CA GLU A 178 -8.51 2.69 -12.37
C GLU A 178 -8.16 4.16 -12.18
N THR A 179 -7.70 4.54 -10.98
CA THR A 179 -7.23 5.90 -10.70
C THR A 179 -6.07 6.30 -11.60
N ALA A 180 -5.06 5.44 -11.72
CA ALA A 180 -3.90 5.68 -12.58
C ALA A 180 -4.28 5.83 -14.04
N GLN A 181 -5.21 5.02 -14.55
CA GLN A 181 -5.72 5.13 -15.92
C GLN A 181 -6.53 6.40 -16.16
N ALA A 182 -7.32 6.83 -15.17
CA ALA A 182 -8.06 8.09 -15.25
C ALA A 182 -7.10 9.29 -15.34
N GLU A 183 -6.06 9.31 -14.52
CA GLU A 183 -5.03 10.35 -14.57
C GLU A 183 -4.29 10.39 -15.92
N GLU A 184 -3.99 9.25 -16.50
CA GLU A 184 -3.36 9.16 -17.81
C GLU A 184 -4.24 9.69 -18.94
N ARG A 185 -5.54 9.38 -18.90
CA ARG A 185 -6.51 9.90 -19.87
C ARG A 185 -6.61 11.43 -19.80
N LEU A 186 -6.59 11.99 -18.60
CA LEU A 186 -6.62 13.44 -18.40
C LEU A 186 -5.33 14.09 -18.93
N LYS A 187 -4.17 13.49 -18.73
CA LYS A 187 -2.89 13.98 -19.27
C LYS A 187 -2.80 13.83 -20.80
N GLY A 188 -3.39 12.78 -21.37
CA GLY A 188 -3.41 12.54 -22.82
C GLY A 188 -4.33 13.49 -23.60
N ASN A 189 -5.39 14.02 -23.00
CA ASN A 189 -6.30 14.98 -23.62
C ASN A 189 -5.89 16.46 -23.44
N GLY A 190 -4.86 16.74 -22.65
CA GLY A 190 -4.36 18.07 -22.34
C GLY A 190 -3.03 18.39 -22.98
N ALA A 191 -2.86 18.22 -24.29
CA ALA A 191 -1.72 18.78 -25.00
C ALA A 191 -1.97 20.26 -25.27
N SER A 192 -1.96 21.09 -24.24
CA SER A 192 -1.64 22.53 -24.27
C SER A 192 -1.74 23.14 -22.87
N GLN A 193 -0.57 23.65 -22.44
CA GLN A 193 -0.33 24.63 -21.38
C GLN A 193 -0.18 24.15 -19.93
N SER A 194 1.03 24.52 -19.51
CA SER A 194 1.58 24.69 -18.16
C SER A 194 2.13 23.45 -17.46
N ALA A 195 3.44 23.33 -17.64
CA ALA A 195 4.32 22.52 -16.82
C ALA A 195 4.33 23.03 -15.37
N SER A 196 3.85 22.25 -14.43
CA SER A 196 4.36 22.28 -13.08
C SER A 196 4.99 20.92 -12.78
N SER A 197 6.31 20.98 -12.74
CA SER A 197 7.24 19.90 -12.53
C SER A 197 7.03 19.24 -11.15
N ARG A 198 6.46 18.04 -11.11
CA ARG A 198 6.70 17.12 -10.01
C ARG A 198 7.79 16.15 -10.45
N ARG A 199 9.00 16.40 -9.98
CA ARG A 199 10.15 15.53 -10.20
C ARG A 199 9.92 14.21 -9.49
N GLY A 200 9.67 13.16 -10.26
CA GLY A 200 9.83 11.78 -9.79
C GLY A 200 11.32 11.53 -9.54
N VAL A 201 11.67 11.09 -8.35
CA VAL A 201 13.02 10.61 -8.04
C VAL A 201 13.18 9.28 -8.75
N GLN A 202 13.94 9.26 -9.84
CA GLN A 202 14.47 8.02 -10.40
C GLN A 202 15.58 7.55 -9.47
N ILE A 203 15.40 6.39 -8.87
CA ILE A 203 16.49 5.66 -8.22
C ILE A 203 17.32 5.06 -9.36
N VAL A 204 18.48 5.64 -9.59
CA VAL A 204 19.50 5.05 -10.47
C VAL A 204 20.29 4.08 -9.60
N ASP A 205 20.28 2.81 -9.95
CA ASP A 205 21.16 1.81 -9.36
C ASP A 205 22.59 2.15 -9.80
N ASP A 206 23.41 2.65 -8.87
CA ASP A 206 24.87 2.78 -9.07
C ASP A 206 25.51 1.40 -8.96
N GLU A 207 25.83 0.81 -10.09
CA GLU A 207 26.84 -0.26 -10.14
C GLU A 207 28.23 0.34 -9.87
N PRO A 208 29.04 -0.25 -8.98
CA PRO A 208 30.39 0.24 -8.78
C PRO A 208 31.26 -0.11 -9.98
N GLN A 209 31.64 0.87 -10.76
CA GLN A 209 32.67 0.72 -11.78
C GLN A 209 34.05 0.52 -11.13
N ALA A 210 34.65 -0.60 -11.46
CA ALA A 210 36.03 -0.91 -11.12
C ALA A 210 36.96 0.12 -11.71
N THR A 211 37.76 0.77 -10.88
CA THR A 211 38.86 1.62 -11.32
C THR A 211 40.03 0.78 -11.83
N PRO A 212 40.59 1.07 -12.98
CA PRO A 212 41.86 0.45 -13.40
C PRO A 212 43.03 1.08 -12.66
N ALA A 213 43.83 0.23 -12.06
CA ALA A 213 45.14 0.60 -11.52
C ALA A 213 46.10 0.97 -12.65
N GLY A 214 46.69 2.12 -12.55
CA GLY A 214 47.84 2.53 -13.36
C GLY A 214 48.58 3.59 -12.55
N GLY A 215 49.70 3.34 -12.11
CA GLY A 215 50.98 3.13 -12.71
C GLY A 215 51.92 4.15 -12.12
N CYS A 216 52.84 3.70 -11.28
CA CYS A 216 54.00 4.41 -10.74
C CYS A 216 54.86 5.05 -11.81
N CYS A 217 55.41 6.25 -11.54
CA CYS A 217 56.76 6.69 -11.86
C CYS A 217 57.06 7.90 -11.01
N SER A 218 57.91 7.84 -10.03
CA SER A 218 59.38 7.91 -9.96
C SER A 218 60.00 9.20 -10.50
N SER A 219 60.71 9.84 -9.63
CA SER A 219 61.89 10.65 -9.85
C SER A 219 61.84 12.11 -9.42
N GLY A 220 62.75 12.42 -8.51
CA GLY A 220 63.30 13.74 -8.25
C GLY A 220 63.54 13.95 -6.76
#